data_fec9479663edc2175835a4a8bdba6318
#
_entry.id   fec9479663edc2175835a4a8bdba6318
#
_cell.length_a   1.000
_cell.length_b   1.000
_cell.length_c   1.000
_cell.angle_alpha   90.00
_cell.angle_beta   90.00
_cell.angle_gamma   90.00
#
_symmetry.space_group_name_H-M   'P 1'
#
loop_
_entity.id
_entity.type
_entity.pdbx_description
1 polymer ?
#
loop_
_entity_poly.entity_id
_entity_poly.type
_entity_poly.pdbx_seq_one_letter_code
_entity_poly.pdbx_strand_id
1 'polypeptide(L)'
;PARATDIPGAGSKISMTKLGKSVAMVFNANSYKGPTSFSSRTNLEIWISDDGLNSWKRKLPLCKNDNLFFYPHLLKDDNEEQLLVAFENGMQHYLMSIPYEELIGGDTP
;
A
#
# COMPACT_ATOMS: atom_id res chain seq x y z
N PRO A 1 6.77 -18.61 -12.19
CA PRO A 1 8.01 -17.87 -12.29
C PRO A 1 7.81 -16.37 -12.05
N ALA A 2 8.82 -15.74 -11.51
CA ALA A 2 8.78 -14.30 -11.27
C ALA A 2 8.78 -13.56 -12.61
N ARG A 3 8.13 -12.40 -12.62
CA ARG A 3 8.11 -11.52 -13.79
C ARG A 3 8.26 -10.08 -13.31
N ALA A 4 8.89 -9.27 -14.13
CA ALA A 4 8.97 -7.84 -13.89
C ALA A 4 7.61 -7.21 -14.16
N THR A 5 7.27 -6.15 -13.43
CA THR A 5 6.05 -5.38 -13.62
C THR A 5 6.42 -3.93 -13.91
N ASP A 6 5.44 -3.14 -14.33
CA ASP A 6 5.60 -1.70 -14.50
C ASP A 6 5.19 -0.90 -13.25
N ILE A 7 4.95 -1.61 -12.13
CA ILE A 7 4.67 -0.96 -10.86
C ILE A 7 5.92 -0.21 -10.40
N PRO A 8 5.81 1.07 -10.02
CA PRO A 8 6.97 1.84 -9.58
C PRO A 8 7.65 1.19 -8.38
N GLY A 9 8.98 1.15 -8.38
CA GLY A 9 9.76 0.61 -7.28
C GLY A 9 10.63 1.67 -6.66
N ALA A 10 10.42 1.95 -5.37
CA ALA A 10 11.19 2.94 -4.64
C ALA A 10 12.38 2.35 -3.88
N GLY A 11 12.67 1.08 -4.11
CA GLY A 11 13.72 0.39 -3.35
C GLY A 11 13.31 0.16 -1.91
N SER A 12 12.01 -0.02 -1.66
CA SER A 12 11.48 -0.23 -0.31
C SER A 12 10.53 -1.42 -0.31
N LYS A 13 10.18 -1.86 0.89
CA LYS A 13 9.31 -3.02 1.09
C LYS A 13 7.88 -2.71 0.64
N ILE A 14 7.21 -3.72 0.11
CA ILE A 14 5.77 -3.69 -0.13
C ILE A 14 5.09 -4.71 0.77
N SER A 15 3.80 -4.54 0.99
CA SER A 15 2.98 -5.49 1.75
C SER A 15 1.65 -5.68 1.04
N MET A 16 1.17 -6.92 0.98
CA MET A 16 -0.09 -7.25 0.30
C MET A 16 -0.95 -8.16 1.14
N THR A 17 -2.26 -8.04 0.98
CA THR A 17 -3.20 -8.97 1.58
C THR A 17 -4.45 -9.09 0.71
N LYS A 18 -5.18 -10.18 0.87
CA LYS A 18 -6.46 -10.36 0.17
C LYS A 18 -7.59 -9.78 1.00
N LEU A 19 -8.52 -9.11 0.31
CA LEU A 19 -9.77 -8.64 0.90
C LEU A 19 -10.90 -9.23 0.03
N GLY A 20 -11.38 -10.44 0.39
CA GLY A 20 -12.30 -11.16 -0.45
C GLY A 20 -11.68 -11.48 -1.81
N LYS A 21 -12.30 -11.02 -2.89
CA LYS A 21 -11.75 -11.17 -4.25
C LYS A 21 -10.71 -10.11 -4.59
N SER A 22 -10.61 -9.06 -3.79
CA SER A 22 -9.68 -7.97 -4.04
C SER A 22 -8.33 -8.25 -3.41
N VAL A 23 -7.29 -7.60 -3.94
CA VAL A 23 -5.96 -7.59 -3.34
C VAL A 23 -5.60 -6.14 -3.03
N ALA A 24 -5.18 -5.91 -1.79
CA ALA A 24 -4.68 -4.61 -1.35
C ALA A 24 -3.16 -4.66 -1.28
N MET A 25 -2.50 -3.66 -1.86
CA MET A 25 -1.04 -3.53 -1.82
C MET A 25 -0.68 -2.16 -1.28
N VAL A 26 0.17 -2.12 -0.26
CA VAL A 26 0.67 -0.86 0.29
C VAL A 26 2.17 -0.78 0.02
N PHE A 27 2.61 0.34 -0.52
CA PHE A 27 4.00 0.53 -0.89
C PHE A 27 4.28 2.01 -1.17
N ASN A 28 5.55 2.32 -1.35
CA ASN A 28 5.96 3.65 -1.78
C ASN A 28 5.84 3.71 -3.30
N ALA A 29 4.80 4.39 -3.80
CA ALA A 29 4.45 4.43 -5.21
C ALA A 29 5.29 5.48 -5.94
N ASN A 30 6.59 5.27 -5.94
CA ASN A 30 7.55 6.21 -6.50
C ASN A 30 8.68 5.43 -7.17
N SER A 31 9.39 6.06 -8.09
CA SER A 31 10.51 5.43 -8.78
C SER A 31 11.77 5.51 -7.94
N TYR A 32 12.61 4.49 -8.04
CA TYR A 32 13.92 4.46 -7.41
C TYR A 32 14.79 5.60 -7.99
N LYS A 33 15.42 6.38 -7.10
CA LYS A 33 16.15 7.58 -7.50
C LYS A 33 17.65 7.47 -7.25
N GLY A 34 18.22 6.31 -7.50
CA GLY A 34 19.65 6.14 -7.45
C GLY A 34 20.19 5.63 -6.13
N PRO A 35 21.50 5.73 -5.88
CA PRO A 35 22.14 5.02 -4.77
C PRO A 35 21.69 5.46 -3.39
N THR A 36 21.09 6.64 -3.26
CA THR A 36 20.49 7.10 -2.01
C THR A 36 18.99 6.96 -2.07
N SER A 37 18.52 5.73 -2.21
CA SER A 37 17.11 5.45 -2.45
C SER A 37 16.18 5.89 -1.32
N PHE A 38 16.72 6.24 -0.16
CA PHE A 38 15.88 6.63 0.97
C PHE A 38 14.94 7.78 0.60
N SER A 39 15.40 8.73 -0.22
CA SER A 39 14.59 9.87 -0.65
C SER A 39 13.44 9.46 -1.58
N SER A 40 13.47 8.24 -2.12
CA SER A 40 12.37 7.72 -2.94
C SER A 40 11.22 7.16 -2.11
N ARG A 41 11.40 7.03 -0.79
CA ARG A 41 10.41 6.41 0.09
C ARG A 41 9.33 7.39 0.52
N THR A 42 8.75 8.06 -0.47
CA THR A 42 7.59 8.95 -0.33
C THR A 42 6.40 8.30 -1.01
N ASN A 43 5.28 8.99 -1.04
CA ASN A 43 4.07 8.52 -1.70
C ASN A 43 3.63 7.14 -1.20
N LEU A 44 3.50 7.00 0.13
CA LEU A 44 2.94 5.76 0.67
C LEU A 44 1.48 5.68 0.28
N GLU A 45 1.15 4.67 -0.52
CA GLU A 45 -0.18 4.51 -1.10
C GLU A 45 -0.68 3.08 -0.93
N ILE A 46 -2.00 2.95 -0.94
CA ILE A 46 -2.65 1.65 -1.04
C ILE A 46 -3.33 1.54 -2.39
N TRP A 47 -3.04 0.46 -3.10
CA TRP A 47 -3.60 0.16 -4.41
C TRP A 47 -4.45 -1.10 -4.30
N ILE A 48 -5.64 -1.07 -4.91
CA ILE A 48 -6.61 -2.17 -4.85
C ILE A 48 -6.82 -2.73 -6.25
N SER A 49 -6.70 -4.05 -6.38
CA SER A 49 -6.96 -4.76 -7.63
C SER A 49 -8.03 -5.82 -7.42
N ASP A 50 -8.94 -5.96 -8.39
CA ASP A 50 -9.99 -6.98 -8.38
C ASP A 50 -9.75 -8.07 -9.43
N ASP A 51 -8.67 -7.99 -10.19
CA ASP A 51 -8.45 -8.86 -11.34
C ASP A 51 -7.07 -9.55 -11.33
N GLY A 52 -6.60 -9.89 -10.15
CA GLY A 52 -5.34 -10.60 -10.01
C GLY A 52 -4.12 -9.76 -10.32
N LEU A 53 -4.16 -8.48 -10.00
CA LEU A 53 -3.06 -7.53 -10.15
C LEU A 53 -2.81 -7.11 -11.61
N ASN A 54 -3.76 -7.37 -12.49
CA ASN A 54 -3.65 -6.96 -13.89
C ASN A 54 -4.00 -5.49 -14.08
N SER A 55 -4.88 -4.97 -13.25
CA SER A 55 -5.21 -3.54 -13.25
C SER A 55 -5.55 -3.09 -11.84
N TRP A 56 -5.62 -1.78 -11.64
CA TRP A 56 -5.82 -1.17 -10.33
C TRP A 56 -7.12 -0.39 -10.32
N LYS A 57 -8.06 -0.85 -9.48
CA LYS A 57 -9.36 -0.22 -9.31
C LYS A 57 -9.26 1.09 -8.55
N ARG A 58 -8.37 1.14 -7.55
CA ARG A 58 -8.15 2.31 -6.71
C ARG A 58 -6.69 2.50 -6.39
N LYS A 59 -6.30 3.75 -6.25
CA LYS A 59 -4.97 4.16 -5.78
C LYS A 59 -5.20 5.31 -4.81
N LEU A 60 -4.99 5.05 -3.52
CA LEU A 60 -5.28 6.03 -2.47
C LEU A 60 -4.02 6.40 -1.73
N PRO A 61 -3.71 7.69 -1.58
CA PRO A 61 -2.59 8.10 -0.74
C PRO A 61 -2.94 7.88 0.73
N LEU A 62 -1.99 7.36 1.50
CA LEU A 62 -2.15 7.20 2.94
C LEU A 62 -1.57 8.36 3.71
N CYS A 63 -0.60 9.06 3.12
CA CYS A 63 0.11 10.16 3.74
C CYS A 63 0.37 11.23 2.68
N LYS A 64 0.78 12.41 3.12
CA LYS A 64 1.21 13.44 2.18
C LYS A 64 2.36 12.93 1.34
N ASN A 65 2.37 13.28 0.06
CA ASN A 65 3.31 12.73 -0.89
C ASN A 65 4.78 13.02 -0.58
N ASP A 66 5.06 14.14 0.09
CA ASP A 66 6.42 14.55 0.42
C ASP A 66 6.94 13.96 1.73
N ASN A 67 6.10 13.24 2.47
CA ASN A 67 6.51 12.62 3.73
C ASN A 67 7.24 11.31 3.46
N LEU A 68 8.29 11.05 4.26
CA LEU A 68 9.04 9.81 4.19
C LEU A 68 8.43 8.81 5.16
N PHE A 69 7.51 8.00 4.68
CA PHE A 69 6.90 6.89 5.41
C PHE A 69 7.09 5.61 4.59
N PHE A 70 7.52 4.55 5.25
CA PHE A 70 7.92 3.35 4.53
C PHE A 70 7.77 2.10 5.40
N TYR A 71 8.12 0.95 4.86
CA TYR A 71 8.05 -0.37 5.49
C TYR A 71 6.64 -0.68 5.99
N PRO A 72 5.64 -0.64 5.11
CA PRO A 72 4.29 -0.95 5.52
C PRO A 72 4.12 -2.43 5.85
N HIS A 73 3.22 -2.70 6.77
CA HIS A 73 2.85 -4.05 7.15
C HIS A 73 1.34 -4.08 7.35
N LEU A 74 0.67 -5.06 6.74
CA LEU A 74 -0.78 -5.14 6.73
C LEU A 74 -1.28 -6.27 7.64
N LEU A 75 -2.39 -6.00 8.31
CA LEU A 75 -3.11 -7.01 9.07
C LEU A 75 -4.59 -6.82 8.86
N LYS A 76 -5.29 -7.88 8.47
CA LYS A 76 -6.75 -7.85 8.35
C LYS A 76 -7.39 -7.99 9.73
N ASP A 77 -8.36 -7.14 9.99
CA ASP A 77 -9.20 -7.24 11.18
C ASP A 77 -10.62 -7.46 10.70
N ASP A 78 -10.97 -8.72 10.47
CA ASP A 78 -12.28 -9.06 9.91
C ASP A 78 -13.41 -8.80 10.90
N ASN A 79 -13.14 -8.84 12.20
CA ASN A 79 -14.15 -8.55 13.21
C ASN A 79 -14.66 -7.11 13.13
N GLU A 80 -13.75 -6.17 12.91
CA GLU A 80 -14.08 -4.74 12.78
C GLU A 80 -14.18 -4.30 11.34
N GLU A 81 -14.02 -5.21 10.39
CA GLU A 81 -14.06 -4.96 8.96
C GLU A 81 -13.15 -3.81 8.56
N GLN A 82 -11.90 -3.89 8.98
CA GLN A 82 -10.91 -2.86 8.71
C GLN A 82 -9.54 -3.48 8.40
N LEU A 83 -8.74 -2.74 7.68
CA LEU A 83 -7.36 -3.08 7.41
C LEU A 83 -6.47 -2.23 8.33
N LEU A 84 -5.58 -2.89 9.05
CA LEU A 84 -4.60 -2.20 9.87
C LEU A 84 -3.31 -2.09 9.09
N VAL A 85 -2.74 -0.89 9.06
CA VAL A 85 -1.49 -0.61 8.35
C VAL A 85 -0.50 -0.03 9.34
N ALA A 86 0.61 -0.73 9.56
CA ALA A 86 1.71 -0.23 10.37
C ALA A 86 2.81 0.25 9.42
N PHE A 87 3.42 1.37 9.73
CA PHE A 87 4.53 1.90 8.94
C PHE A 87 5.40 2.79 9.83
N GLU A 88 6.51 3.28 9.28
CA GLU A 88 7.46 4.04 10.07
C GLU A 88 8.11 5.15 9.24
N ASN A 89 8.77 6.07 9.92
CA ASN A 89 9.57 7.12 9.29
C ASN A 89 11.05 7.06 9.66
N GLY A 90 11.47 5.93 10.26
CA GLY A 90 12.84 5.75 10.75
C GLY A 90 13.02 6.16 12.21
N MET A 91 12.06 6.85 12.78
CA MET A 91 12.13 7.33 14.18
C MET A 91 10.92 6.87 14.99
N GLN A 92 9.77 6.84 14.38
CA GLN A 92 8.51 6.48 15.05
C GLN A 92 7.75 5.46 14.22
N HIS A 93 6.97 4.66 14.91
CA HIS A 93 6.03 3.72 14.30
C HIS A 93 4.64 4.33 14.32
N TYR A 94 3.92 4.14 13.24
CA TYR A 94 2.55 4.63 13.07
C TYR A 94 1.61 3.47 12.81
N LEU A 95 0.38 3.61 13.25
CA LEU A 95 -0.67 2.64 12.99
C LEU A 95 -1.88 3.38 12.44
N MET A 96 -2.39 2.90 11.32
CA MET A 96 -3.57 3.45 10.68
C MET A 96 -4.59 2.34 10.51
N SER A 97 -5.87 2.64 10.72
CA SER A 97 -6.95 1.71 10.42
C SER A 97 -7.79 2.29 9.29
N ILE A 98 -8.11 1.42 8.32
CA ILE A 98 -8.89 1.82 7.15
C ILE A 98 -10.07 0.87 7.03
N PRO A 99 -11.31 1.35 7.14
CA PRO A 99 -12.48 0.50 6.95
C PRO A 99 -12.45 -0.15 5.56
N TYR A 100 -12.86 -1.41 5.48
CA TYR A 100 -12.93 -2.10 4.19
C TYR A 100 -13.81 -1.34 3.20
N GLU A 101 -14.85 -0.73 3.69
CA GLU A 101 -15.77 0.07 2.87
C GLU A 101 -15.05 1.18 2.11
N GLU A 102 -14.07 1.83 2.71
CA GLU A 102 -13.28 2.87 2.04
C GLU A 102 -12.39 2.29 0.95
N LEU A 103 -11.96 1.05 1.11
CA LEU A 103 -11.04 0.40 0.16
C LEU A 103 -11.78 -0.19 -1.03
N ILE A 104 -12.88 -0.91 -0.79
CA ILE A 104 -13.67 -1.52 -1.86
C ILE A 104 -14.79 -0.59 -2.32
N GLY A 105 -14.92 0.54 -1.66
CA GLY A 105 -15.84 1.59 -2.09
C GLY A 105 -17.29 1.20 -2.00
N GLY A 106 -18.14 1.97 -2.66
CA GLY A 106 -19.55 1.69 -2.76
C GLY A 106 -19.88 0.54 -3.68
N ASP A 107 -18.89 -0.22 -4.12
CA ASP A 107 -19.07 -1.41 -4.94
C ASP A 107 -19.37 -2.60 -4.08
N THR A 108 -20.08 -2.39 -3.04
CA THR A 108 -20.55 -3.50 -2.24
C THR A 108 -21.34 -4.42 -3.12
N PRO A 109 -21.00 -5.63 -3.04
CA PRO A 109 -21.75 -6.63 -3.76
C PRO A 109 -23.19 -6.61 -3.33
#